data_abb2cec90dc99d0e634a791903c52bde
#
_entry.id   abb2cec90dc99d0e634a791903c52bde
#
_cell.length_a   1.000
_cell.length_b   1.000
_cell.length_c   1.000
_cell.angle_alpha   90.00
_cell.angle_beta   90.00
_cell.angle_gamma   90.00
#
_symmetry.space_group_name_H-M   'P 1'
#
loop_
_entity.id
_entity.type
_entity.pdbx_description
1 polymer ?
#
loop_
_entity_poly.entity_id
_entity_poly.type
_entity_poly.pdbx_seq_one_letter_code
_entity_poly.pdbx_strand_id
1 'polypeptide(L)'
;MNKKLVFSFILLLGSIISTTAQQYKLEDFFSEDQLLRIQTDAIFSELNDTLVVGQLLVPSVGKHGKPTEHVLDLASKGYLGGVLLLNGTMDAFIQLRKSIDSACKANKVLPPIFSADAEPTLIKYKIKGSTPVPKTNQIKTIEEVKEVAQTIANDLHKIGITQNFAPVIDASPNKTVSNRSFGLNRDTVTLFANQFINTTQQNNIIATAKHFPGHGYVKGDTHKKLVYIDGEMKEVNNYIPIIENGVISIMVGHIAVKNNPNYSTNNLPATCSKRIVTDLLKNKLGFKGLIITDAMNMGGVTQIQHSGVKATQAGCDILLMPVNEEQELFEILNEMQKNETYKQQIYQSAKKIIRLKICLGLI
;
A
#
# COMPACT_ATOMS: atom_id res chain seq x y z
N MET A 1 -73.68 -38.31 -1.74
CA MET A 1 -72.36 -38.30 -1.01
C MET A 1 -71.45 -37.30 -1.72
N ASN A 2 -71.41 -36.05 -1.26
CA ASN A 2 -70.60 -34.99 -1.85
C ASN A 2 -69.37 -34.74 -0.98
N LYS A 3 -68.20 -35.05 -1.56
CA LYS A 3 -66.88 -34.68 -0.93
C LYS A 3 -66.53 -33.24 -1.37
N LYS A 4 -66.56 -32.33 -0.43
CA LYS A 4 -66.00 -30.95 -0.60
C LYS A 4 -64.50 -31.00 -0.50
N LEU A 5 -63.79 -30.64 -1.55
CA LEU A 5 -62.39 -30.37 -1.56
C LEU A 5 -62.16 -28.95 -0.97
N VAL A 6 -61.41 -28.85 0.12
CA VAL A 6 -60.93 -27.60 0.69
C VAL A 6 -59.56 -27.36 0.11
N PHE A 7 -59.44 -26.32 -0.75
CA PHE A 7 -58.16 -25.81 -1.23
C PHE A 7 -57.63 -24.81 -0.19
N SER A 8 -56.58 -25.18 0.52
CA SER A 8 -55.79 -24.27 1.35
C SER A 8 -54.83 -23.48 0.49
N PHE A 9 -55.05 -22.18 0.35
CA PHE A 9 -54.15 -21.24 -0.29
C PHE A 9 -53.09 -20.85 0.76
N ILE A 10 -51.88 -21.39 0.65
CA ILE A 10 -50.72 -20.91 1.42
C ILE A 10 -50.17 -19.69 0.67
N LEU A 11 -50.43 -18.49 1.19
CA LEU A 11 -49.75 -17.27 0.78
C LEU A 11 -48.34 -17.30 1.35
N LEU A 12 -47.36 -17.61 0.49
CA LEU A 12 -45.93 -17.36 0.76
C LEU A 12 -45.74 -15.83 0.63
N LEU A 13 -45.71 -15.12 1.76
CA LEU A 13 -45.15 -13.77 1.83
C LEU A 13 -43.63 -13.90 1.66
N GLY A 14 -43.16 -13.79 0.44
CA GLY A 14 -41.77 -13.55 0.12
C GLY A 14 -41.38 -12.15 0.57
N SER A 15 -40.85 -12.00 1.76
CA SER A 15 -40.17 -10.78 2.19
C SER A 15 -38.95 -10.55 1.25
N ILE A 16 -39.14 -9.62 0.30
CA ILE A 16 -38.01 -9.08 -0.46
C ILE A 16 -37.21 -8.27 0.55
N ILE A 17 -36.24 -8.89 1.18
CA ILE A 17 -35.20 -8.18 1.91
C ILE A 17 -34.34 -7.52 0.82
N SER A 18 -34.64 -6.25 0.52
CA SER A 18 -33.68 -5.39 -0.19
C SER A 18 -32.46 -5.23 0.72
N THR A 19 -31.51 -6.13 0.60
CA THR A 19 -30.17 -5.90 1.14
C THR A 19 -29.57 -4.76 0.32
N THR A 20 -29.70 -3.52 0.81
CA THR A 20 -28.76 -2.48 0.42
C THR A 20 -27.38 -3.04 0.76
N ALA A 21 -26.57 -3.32 -0.25
CA ALA A 21 -25.19 -3.76 -0.02
C ALA A 21 -24.54 -2.73 0.90
N GLN A 22 -24.08 -3.17 2.07
CA GLN A 22 -23.41 -2.29 3.02
C GLN A 22 -22.16 -1.76 2.34
N GLN A 23 -22.12 -0.46 2.09
CA GLN A 23 -20.96 0.16 1.46
C GLN A 23 -19.92 0.45 2.55
N TYR A 24 -18.84 -0.36 2.57
CA TYR A 24 -17.70 -0.14 3.46
C TYR A 24 -16.88 1.07 3.01
N LYS A 25 -16.18 1.67 4.00
CA LYS A 25 -15.24 2.77 3.80
C LYS A 25 -13.86 2.39 4.31
N LEU A 26 -12.88 3.21 3.99
CA LEU A 26 -11.50 2.97 4.40
C LEU A 26 -11.33 2.90 5.92
N GLU A 27 -12.14 3.61 6.70
CA GLU A 27 -12.20 3.55 8.17
C GLU A 27 -12.61 2.17 8.72
N ASP A 28 -13.33 1.36 7.93
CA ASP A 28 -13.75 0.00 8.32
C ASP A 28 -12.62 -1.03 8.19
N PHE A 29 -11.49 -0.65 7.62
CA PHE A 29 -10.39 -1.61 7.36
C PHE A 29 -9.91 -2.33 8.62
N PHE A 30 -9.80 -1.62 9.75
CA PHE A 30 -9.40 -2.21 11.03
C PHE A 30 -10.55 -2.76 11.87
N SER A 31 -11.80 -2.64 11.41
CA SER A 31 -12.96 -3.12 12.16
C SER A 31 -12.98 -4.65 12.28
N GLU A 32 -13.60 -5.16 13.35
CA GLU A 32 -13.86 -6.60 13.54
C GLU A 32 -15.20 -7.01 12.89
N ASP A 33 -15.66 -6.27 11.85
CA ASP A 33 -16.91 -6.55 11.15
C ASP A 33 -16.89 -7.94 10.51
N GLN A 34 -17.86 -8.78 10.92
CA GLN A 34 -17.94 -10.16 10.48
C GLN A 34 -18.36 -10.28 9.01
N LEU A 35 -19.24 -9.40 8.53
CA LEU A 35 -19.69 -9.44 7.12
C LEU A 35 -18.58 -9.03 6.18
N LEU A 36 -17.78 -8.02 6.54
CA LEU A 36 -16.59 -7.63 5.77
C LEU A 36 -15.56 -8.76 5.71
N ARG A 37 -15.39 -9.52 6.81
CA ARG A 37 -14.52 -10.70 6.81
C ARG A 37 -15.05 -11.80 5.90
N ILE A 38 -16.36 -12.13 6.01
CA ILE A 38 -17.00 -13.13 5.15
C ILE A 38 -16.88 -12.76 3.68
N GLN A 39 -17.14 -11.49 3.33
CA GLN A 39 -17.02 -11.00 1.95
C GLN A 39 -15.57 -11.09 1.46
N THR A 40 -14.60 -10.72 2.29
CA THR A 40 -13.17 -10.85 1.98
C THR A 40 -12.80 -12.31 1.71
N ASP A 41 -13.23 -13.23 2.57
CA ASP A 41 -12.95 -14.66 2.44
C ASP A 41 -13.63 -15.29 1.22
N ALA A 42 -14.86 -14.86 0.90
CA ALA A 42 -15.57 -15.32 -0.29
C ALA A 42 -14.83 -14.93 -1.58
N ILE A 43 -14.44 -13.65 -1.71
CA ILE A 43 -13.67 -13.20 -2.88
C ILE A 43 -12.31 -13.91 -2.96
N PHE A 44 -11.62 -14.07 -1.82
CA PHE A 44 -10.35 -14.78 -1.77
C PHE A 44 -10.47 -16.24 -2.24
N SER A 45 -11.55 -16.93 -1.89
CA SER A 45 -11.77 -18.35 -2.25
C SER A 45 -11.94 -18.60 -3.75
N GLU A 46 -12.28 -17.57 -4.52
CA GLU A 46 -12.38 -17.63 -5.98
C GLU A 46 -11.01 -17.50 -6.68
N LEU A 47 -9.95 -17.17 -5.94
CA LEU A 47 -8.61 -16.95 -6.51
C LEU A 47 -7.77 -18.23 -6.40
N ASN A 48 -7.08 -18.59 -7.48
CA ASN A 48 -6.00 -19.56 -7.44
C ASN A 48 -4.71 -18.90 -6.89
N ASP A 49 -3.70 -19.72 -6.55
CA ASP A 49 -2.44 -19.25 -5.98
C ASP A 49 -1.75 -18.18 -6.84
N THR A 50 -1.84 -18.28 -8.17
CA THR A 50 -1.25 -17.31 -9.12
C THR A 50 -1.90 -15.93 -8.99
N LEU A 51 -3.24 -15.89 -8.96
CA LEU A 51 -3.99 -14.65 -8.77
C LEU A 51 -3.81 -14.08 -7.36
N VAL A 52 -3.65 -14.94 -6.36
CA VAL A 52 -3.32 -14.54 -4.97
C VAL A 52 -1.97 -13.84 -4.93
N VAL A 53 -0.92 -14.42 -5.50
CA VAL A 53 0.42 -13.80 -5.56
C VAL A 53 0.39 -12.52 -6.39
N GLY A 54 -0.37 -12.49 -7.48
CA GLY A 54 -0.57 -11.30 -8.30
C GLY A 54 -1.04 -10.08 -7.47
N GLN A 55 -1.88 -10.31 -6.43
CA GLN A 55 -2.33 -9.20 -5.58
C GLN A 55 -1.20 -8.47 -4.83
N LEU A 56 -0.05 -9.11 -4.64
CA LEU A 56 1.09 -8.53 -3.92
C LEU A 56 1.97 -7.66 -4.83
N LEU A 57 1.82 -7.73 -6.16
CA LEU A 57 2.70 -7.05 -7.11
C LEU A 57 2.14 -5.70 -7.53
N VAL A 58 2.97 -4.65 -7.45
CA VAL A 58 2.61 -3.27 -7.83
C VAL A 58 3.65 -2.73 -8.82
N PRO A 59 3.51 -3.03 -10.12
CA PRO A 59 4.34 -2.41 -11.15
C PRO A 59 4.09 -0.90 -11.25
N SER A 60 5.00 -0.19 -11.89
CA SER A 60 4.83 1.23 -12.21
C SER A 60 4.59 1.42 -13.70
N VAL A 61 3.78 2.43 -14.06
CA VAL A 61 3.53 2.86 -15.43
C VAL A 61 3.61 4.38 -15.51
N GLY A 62 3.97 4.92 -16.68
CA GLY A 62 4.20 6.33 -16.89
C GLY A 62 5.60 6.60 -17.45
N LYS A 63 6.05 7.85 -17.46
CA LYS A 63 7.30 8.24 -18.12
C LYS A 63 8.55 7.45 -17.70
N HIS A 64 8.61 7.07 -16.42
CA HIS A 64 9.74 6.31 -15.83
C HIS A 64 9.33 4.93 -15.34
N GLY A 65 8.13 4.49 -15.71
CA GLY A 65 7.61 3.16 -15.41
C GLY A 65 7.90 2.13 -16.50
N LYS A 66 7.26 0.99 -16.38
CA LYS A 66 7.23 -0.07 -17.39
C LYS A 66 6.48 0.41 -18.66
N PRO A 67 6.69 -0.23 -19.81
CA PRO A 67 5.85 -0.03 -20.97
C PRO A 67 4.36 -0.25 -20.67
N THR A 68 3.49 0.56 -21.21
CA THR A 68 2.04 0.46 -20.97
C THR A 68 1.48 -0.90 -21.36
N GLU A 69 1.92 -1.43 -22.49
CA GLU A 69 1.50 -2.74 -23.01
C GLU A 69 1.84 -3.88 -22.04
N HIS A 70 3.02 -3.82 -21.41
CA HIS A 70 3.41 -4.80 -20.38
C HIS A 70 2.48 -4.76 -19.16
N VAL A 71 2.16 -3.55 -18.67
CA VAL A 71 1.25 -3.42 -17.50
C VAL A 71 -0.18 -3.80 -17.86
N LEU A 72 -0.63 -3.55 -19.09
CA LEU A 72 -1.94 -4.03 -19.59
C LEU A 72 -1.98 -5.55 -19.70
N ASP A 73 -0.91 -6.20 -20.13
CA ASP A 73 -0.81 -7.66 -20.17
C ASP A 73 -0.88 -8.26 -18.76
N LEU A 74 -0.10 -7.74 -17.80
CA LEU A 74 -0.19 -8.15 -16.39
C LEU A 74 -1.60 -7.94 -15.81
N ALA A 75 -2.24 -6.81 -16.12
CA ALA A 75 -3.60 -6.50 -15.70
C ALA A 75 -4.62 -7.51 -16.26
N SER A 76 -4.49 -7.85 -17.55
CA SER A 76 -5.38 -8.83 -18.20
C SER A 76 -5.25 -10.23 -17.61
N LYS A 77 -4.07 -10.59 -17.13
CA LYS A 77 -3.78 -11.88 -16.47
C LYS A 77 -4.14 -11.89 -14.97
N GLY A 78 -4.44 -10.72 -14.37
CA GLY A 78 -4.63 -10.59 -12.91
C GLY A 78 -3.34 -10.70 -12.10
N TYR A 79 -2.17 -10.43 -12.71
CA TYR A 79 -0.85 -10.54 -12.11
C TYR A 79 -0.38 -9.24 -11.43
N LEU A 80 -1.32 -8.40 -11.04
CA LEU A 80 -1.06 -7.18 -10.27
C LEU A 80 -2.20 -6.88 -9.29
N GLY A 81 -1.83 -6.44 -8.10
CA GLY A 81 -2.78 -6.00 -7.06
C GLY A 81 -2.94 -4.50 -7.01
N GLY A 82 -1.96 -3.77 -7.51
CA GLY A 82 -1.95 -2.33 -7.64
C GLY A 82 -1.10 -1.85 -8.79
N VAL A 83 -1.14 -0.54 -9.08
CA VAL A 83 -0.32 0.13 -10.11
C VAL A 83 0.14 1.48 -9.60
N LEU A 84 1.46 1.73 -9.64
CA LEU A 84 2.02 3.06 -9.39
C LEU A 84 2.01 3.88 -10.69
N LEU A 85 1.32 5.03 -10.66
CA LEU A 85 1.34 6.02 -11.73
C LEU A 85 2.57 6.94 -11.54
N LEU A 86 3.61 6.71 -12.35
CA LEU A 86 4.95 7.28 -12.13
C LEU A 86 5.33 8.31 -13.20
N ASN A 87 5.29 9.60 -12.85
CA ASN A 87 5.63 10.74 -13.69
C ASN A 87 4.82 10.84 -15.00
N GLY A 88 3.75 11.59 -14.96
CA GLY A 88 2.88 11.85 -16.13
C GLY A 88 2.04 13.10 -15.97
N THR A 89 1.13 13.33 -16.90
CA THR A 89 0.07 14.34 -16.78
C THR A 89 -1.19 13.73 -16.18
N MET A 90 -2.06 14.55 -15.58
CA MET A 90 -3.35 14.10 -15.07
C MET A 90 -4.15 13.36 -16.15
N ASP A 91 -4.26 13.93 -17.35
CA ASP A 91 -5.02 13.34 -18.46
C ASP A 91 -4.44 11.98 -18.88
N ALA A 92 -3.11 11.87 -19.01
CA ALA A 92 -2.46 10.61 -19.34
C ALA A 92 -2.74 9.54 -18.27
N PHE A 93 -2.72 9.90 -16.99
CA PHE A 93 -3.02 8.99 -15.91
C PHE A 93 -4.49 8.55 -15.87
N ILE A 94 -5.42 9.46 -16.17
CA ILE A 94 -6.85 9.12 -16.32
C ILE A 94 -7.03 8.08 -17.43
N GLN A 95 -6.38 8.27 -18.59
CA GLN A 95 -6.48 7.32 -19.71
C GLN A 95 -5.83 5.97 -19.36
N LEU A 96 -4.63 5.97 -18.78
CA LEU A 96 -3.95 4.75 -18.33
C LEU A 96 -4.82 3.95 -17.35
N ARG A 97 -5.38 4.61 -16.34
CA ARG A 97 -6.27 3.99 -15.38
C ARG A 97 -7.48 3.34 -16.07
N LYS A 98 -8.16 4.08 -16.95
CA LYS A 98 -9.31 3.54 -17.69
C LYS A 98 -8.94 2.32 -18.53
N SER A 99 -7.79 2.33 -19.19
CA SER A 99 -7.33 1.21 -20.01
C SER A 99 -7.04 -0.03 -19.16
N ILE A 100 -6.38 0.15 -18.00
CA ILE A 100 -6.08 -0.93 -17.06
C ILE A 100 -7.36 -1.50 -16.44
N ASP A 101 -8.28 -0.64 -15.97
CA ASP A 101 -9.59 -1.08 -15.45
C ASP A 101 -10.38 -1.88 -16.50
N SER A 102 -10.35 -1.41 -17.76
CA SER A 102 -11.03 -2.10 -18.87
C SER A 102 -10.41 -3.46 -19.13
N ALA A 103 -9.08 -3.59 -19.07
CA ALA A 103 -8.39 -4.87 -19.22
C ALA A 103 -8.77 -5.86 -18.10
N CYS A 104 -8.77 -5.40 -16.84
CA CYS A 104 -9.20 -6.22 -15.72
C CYS A 104 -10.65 -6.66 -15.85
N LYS A 105 -11.56 -5.74 -16.18
CA LYS A 105 -13.00 -6.03 -16.34
C LYS A 105 -13.26 -7.04 -17.46
N ALA A 106 -12.60 -6.88 -18.61
CA ALA A 106 -12.76 -7.79 -19.76
C ALA A 106 -12.33 -9.22 -19.42
N ASN A 107 -11.35 -9.40 -18.55
CA ASN A 107 -10.82 -10.70 -18.15
C ASN A 107 -11.36 -11.18 -16.79
N LYS A 108 -12.31 -10.48 -16.19
CA LYS A 108 -12.95 -10.83 -14.90
C LYS A 108 -11.95 -11.06 -13.76
N VAL A 109 -10.89 -10.25 -13.72
CA VAL A 109 -9.90 -10.25 -12.65
C VAL A 109 -10.11 -9.02 -11.73
N LEU A 110 -9.56 -9.08 -10.51
CA LEU A 110 -9.73 -8.00 -9.54
C LEU A 110 -9.08 -6.70 -10.02
N PRO A 111 -9.74 -5.54 -9.88
CA PRO A 111 -9.17 -4.26 -10.25
C PRO A 111 -8.00 -3.88 -9.32
N PRO A 112 -6.98 -3.15 -9.81
CA PRO A 112 -5.84 -2.74 -9.01
C PRO A 112 -6.16 -1.53 -8.12
N ILE A 113 -5.37 -1.38 -7.03
CA ILE A 113 -5.25 -0.14 -6.27
C ILE A 113 -4.30 0.79 -7.03
N PHE A 114 -4.76 1.96 -7.48
CA PHE A 114 -3.89 2.95 -8.11
C PHE A 114 -3.21 3.82 -7.08
N SER A 115 -1.90 4.00 -7.22
CA SER A 115 -1.07 4.75 -6.28
C SER A 115 -0.22 5.82 -6.97
N ALA A 116 0.24 6.82 -6.20
CA ALA A 116 1.19 7.83 -6.64
C ALA A 116 2.07 8.34 -5.49
N ASP A 117 3.25 8.90 -5.82
CA ASP A 117 4.07 9.71 -4.92
C ASP A 117 3.56 11.16 -4.92
N ALA A 118 2.43 11.41 -4.29
CA ALA A 118 1.82 12.74 -4.21
C ALA A 118 2.16 13.46 -2.89
N GLU A 119 3.45 13.50 -2.55
CA GLU A 119 3.97 14.33 -1.47
C GLU A 119 3.84 15.82 -1.83
N PRO A 120 3.58 16.73 -0.87
CA PRO A 120 3.48 18.16 -1.17
C PRO A 120 4.68 18.71 -1.96
N THR A 121 5.89 18.26 -1.64
CA THR A 121 7.12 18.66 -2.34
C THR A 121 7.22 18.10 -3.76
N LEU A 122 6.69 16.89 -4.01
CA LEU A 122 6.94 16.12 -5.22
C LEU A 122 5.79 16.13 -6.23
N ILE A 123 4.55 16.34 -5.80
CA ILE A 123 3.35 16.13 -6.63
C ILE A 123 3.42 16.87 -7.96
N LYS A 124 3.88 18.14 -7.98
CA LYS A 124 4.00 18.94 -9.20
C LYS A 124 4.94 18.35 -10.26
N TYR A 125 5.90 17.52 -9.83
CA TYR A 125 6.84 16.85 -10.73
C TYR A 125 6.37 15.46 -11.12
N LYS A 126 5.61 14.81 -10.23
CA LYS A 126 5.08 13.46 -10.41
C LYS A 126 3.78 13.47 -11.23
N ILE A 127 2.93 14.46 -10.99
CA ILE A 127 1.62 14.63 -11.63
C ILE A 127 1.54 16.05 -12.23
N LYS A 128 1.93 16.19 -13.48
CA LYS A 128 1.82 17.49 -14.18
C LYS A 128 0.35 17.87 -14.33
N GLY A 129 0.02 19.12 -14.04
CA GLY A 129 -1.35 19.63 -14.00
C GLY A 129 -2.01 19.51 -12.63
N SER A 130 -1.32 18.98 -11.61
CA SER A 130 -1.79 19.05 -10.23
C SER A 130 -1.85 20.49 -9.71
N THR A 131 -2.78 20.72 -8.80
CA THR A 131 -2.94 22.00 -8.12
C THR A 131 -1.67 22.37 -7.34
N PRO A 132 -1.11 23.59 -7.51
CA PRO A 132 0.08 23.99 -6.78
C PRO A 132 -0.14 23.98 -5.26
N VAL A 133 0.80 23.37 -4.54
CA VAL A 133 0.86 23.38 -3.08
C VAL A 133 2.27 23.74 -2.61
N PRO A 134 2.44 24.27 -1.37
CA PRO A 134 3.75 24.53 -0.80
C PRO A 134 4.55 23.22 -0.64
N LYS A 135 5.89 23.35 -0.58
CA LYS A 135 6.74 22.18 -0.24
C LYS A 135 6.46 21.77 1.21
N THR A 136 6.66 20.48 1.52
CA THR A 136 6.38 19.94 2.86
C THR A 136 7.03 20.73 3.98
N ASN A 137 8.30 21.12 3.84
CA ASN A 137 9.02 21.90 4.86
C ASN A 137 8.60 23.38 4.96
N GLN A 138 7.75 23.86 4.06
CA GLN A 138 7.21 25.22 4.06
C GLN A 138 5.87 25.32 4.80
N ILE A 139 5.21 24.20 5.05
CA ILE A 139 3.95 24.11 5.81
C ILE A 139 4.26 24.36 7.30
N LYS A 140 3.53 25.27 7.94
CA LYS A 140 3.84 25.77 9.30
C LYS A 140 2.72 25.55 10.31
N THR A 141 1.49 25.33 9.86
CA THR A 141 0.34 25.13 10.75
C THR A 141 -0.42 23.85 10.41
N ILE A 142 -1.23 23.37 11.35
CA ILE A 142 -2.09 22.19 11.17
C ILE A 142 -3.15 22.47 10.11
N GLU A 143 -3.67 23.68 10.07
CA GLU A 143 -4.66 24.14 9.11
C GLU A 143 -4.09 24.05 7.68
N GLU A 144 -2.85 24.56 7.47
CA GLU A 144 -2.15 24.44 6.21
C GLU A 144 -1.93 22.97 5.80
N VAL A 145 -1.58 22.08 6.74
CA VAL A 145 -1.46 20.64 6.47
C VAL A 145 -2.78 20.08 5.97
N LYS A 146 -3.88 20.41 6.62
CA LYS A 146 -5.23 19.96 6.25
C LYS A 146 -5.61 20.43 4.85
N GLU A 147 -5.40 21.72 4.56
CA GLU A 147 -5.71 22.32 3.25
C GLU A 147 -4.87 21.69 2.13
N VAL A 148 -3.57 21.48 2.37
CA VAL A 148 -2.66 20.85 1.41
C VAL A 148 -3.07 19.38 1.15
N ALA A 149 -3.33 18.62 2.21
CA ALA A 149 -3.76 17.22 2.08
C ALA A 149 -5.10 17.10 1.35
N GLN A 150 -6.06 18.00 1.61
CA GLN A 150 -7.35 18.06 0.91
C GLN A 150 -7.18 18.41 -0.57
N THR A 151 -6.31 19.38 -0.88
CA THR A 151 -6.01 19.76 -2.26
C THR A 151 -5.42 18.61 -3.04
N ILE A 152 -4.46 17.89 -2.45
CA ILE A 152 -3.86 16.69 -3.04
C ILE A 152 -4.92 15.60 -3.23
N ALA A 153 -5.74 15.32 -2.23
CA ALA A 153 -6.80 14.33 -2.30
C ALA A 153 -7.78 14.62 -3.45
N ASN A 154 -8.17 15.88 -3.64
CA ASN A 154 -9.04 16.29 -4.74
C ASN A 154 -8.41 15.99 -6.11
N ASP A 155 -7.12 16.22 -6.29
CA ASP A 155 -6.42 15.91 -7.54
C ASP A 155 -6.28 14.39 -7.76
N LEU A 156 -5.99 13.63 -6.70
CA LEU A 156 -5.93 12.17 -6.76
C LEU A 156 -7.28 11.56 -7.14
N HIS A 157 -8.38 12.08 -6.61
CA HIS A 157 -9.74 11.66 -6.97
C HIS A 157 -10.07 11.90 -8.44
N LYS A 158 -9.68 13.06 -9.04
CA LYS A 158 -9.89 13.32 -10.46
C LYS A 158 -9.25 12.25 -11.35
N ILE A 159 -8.13 11.69 -10.91
CA ILE A 159 -7.42 10.63 -11.63
C ILE A 159 -8.01 9.26 -11.29
N GLY A 160 -8.55 9.08 -10.09
CA GLY A 160 -8.99 7.81 -9.52
C GLY A 160 -7.85 7.06 -8.81
N ILE A 161 -6.89 7.79 -8.25
CA ILE A 161 -5.83 7.25 -7.37
C ILE A 161 -6.39 7.08 -5.98
N THR A 162 -6.24 5.89 -5.39
CA THR A 162 -6.77 5.52 -4.08
C THR A 162 -5.69 5.21 -3.04
N GLN A 163 -4.40 5.36 -3.39
CA GLN A 163 -3.30 5.28 -2.45
C GLN A 163 -2.26 6.37 -2.72
N ASN A 164 -1.86 7.08 -1.68
CA ASN A 164 -0.79 8.08 -1.72
C ASN A 164 0.42 7.61 -0.91
N PHE A 165 1.60 7.54 -1.53
CA PHE A 165 2.86 7.25 -0.83
C PHE A 165 3.38 8.50 -0.09
N ALA A 166 2.56 9.01 0.81
CA ALA A 166 2.80 10.14 1.71
C ALA A 166 2.01 9.93 3.02
N PRO A 167 2.47 10.54 4.14
CA PRO A 167 3.55 11.50 4.28
C PRO A 167 4.93 10.87 4.52
N VAL A 168 5.98 11.69 4.33
CA VAL A 168 7.33 11.40 4.84
C VAL A 168 7.39 11.82 6.31
N ILE A 169 7.69 10.86 7.19
CA ILE A 169 7.81 11.09 8.64
C ILE A 169 9.26 11.03 9.15
N ASP A 170 10.20 10.92 8.22
CA ASP A 170 11.62 11.05 8.53
C ASP A 170 11.92 12.47 9.01
N ALA A 171 12.49 12.63 10.21
CA ALA A 171 12.92 13.92 10.76
C ALA A 171 14.39 14.14 10.35
N SER A 172 14.64 14.93 9.31
CA SER A 172 15.84 14.71 8.54
C SER A 172 16.85 15.81 8.43
N PRO A 173 18.11 15.54 8.80
CA PRO A 173 19.27 16.16 8.20
C PRO A 173 19.71 15.51 6.87
N ASN A 174 19.16 14.37 6.44
CA ASN A 174 19.53 13.70 5.19
C ASN A 174 19.06 14.49 3.97
N LYS A 175 19.99 14.77 3.04
CA LYS A 175 19.72 15.51 1.81
C LYS A 175 18.67 14.84 0.89
N THR A 176 18.55 13.51 0.92
CA THR A 176 17.57 12.76 0.13
C THR A 176 16.14 13.00 0.62
N VAL A 177 15.96 13.18 1.92
CA VAL A 177 14.67 13.51 2.54
C VAL A 177 14.44 15.03 2.53
N SER A 178 15.38 15.80 3.04
CA SER A 178 15.45 17.28 2.98
C SER A 178 14.07 17.97 3.09
N ASN A 179 13.64 18.65 2.02
CA ASN A 179 12.41 19.41 1.94
C ASN A 179 11.12 18.57 1.79
N ARG A 180 11.24 17.24 1.80
CA ARG A 180 10.10 16.30 1.80
C ARG A 180 9.55 16.03 3.21
N SER A 181 10.33 16.36 4.27
CA SER A 181 9.93 16.23 5.66
C SER A 181 9.27 17.51 6.19
N PHE A 182 8.43 17.38 7.22
CA PHE A 182 7.88 18.53 7.98
C PHE A 182 8.90 19.22 8.89
N GLY A 183 10.14 18.74 8.97
CA GLY A 183 11.23 19.37 9.70
C GLY A 183 12.07 18.41 10.52
N LEU A 184 12.76 18.94 11.53
CA LEU A 184 13.67 18.19 12.39
C LEU A 184 13.07 17.86 13.76
N ASN A 185 12.07 18.62 14.19
CA ASN A 185 11.41 18.39 15.48
C ASN A 185 10.43 17.22 15.36
N ARG A 186 10.65 16.18 16.14
CA ARG A 186 9.87 14.95 16.13
C ARG A 186 8.38 15.20 16.38
N ASP A 187 8.06 16.02 17.38
CA ASP A 187 6.67 16.26 17.79
C ASP A 187 5.91 17.01 16.68
N THR A 188 6.55 17.97 16.04
CA THR A 188 5.99 18.67 14.88
C THR A 188 5.81 17.72 13.69
N VAL A 189 6.81 16.88 13.39
CA VAL A 189 6.73 15.90 12.29
C VAL A 189 5.58 14.93 12.52
N THR A 190 5.43 14.36 13.71
CA THR A 190 4.37 13.39 14.01
C THR A 190 3.00 14.04 14.06
N LEU A 191 2.87 15.24 14.62
CA LEU A 191 1.62 16.00 14.66
C LEU A 191 1.11 16.32 13.24
N PHE A 192 1.99 16.86 12.40
CA PHE A 192 1.64 17.23 11.03
C PHE A 192 1.39 16.00 10.15
N ALA A 193 2.20 14.95 10.32
CA ALA A 193 1.97 13.68 9.62
C ALA A 193 0.61 13.05 9.97
N ASN A 194 0.23 13.06 11.25
CA ASN A 194 -1.08 12.57 11.68
C ASN A 194 -2.23 13.37 11.06
N GLN A 195 -2.12 14.70 11.01
CA GLN A 195 -3.14 15.53 10.33
C GLN A 195 -3.22 15.21 8.82
N PHE A 196 -2.06 15.05 8.15
CA PHE A 196 -2.00 14.68 6.73
C PHE A 196 -2.65 13.32 6.49
N ILE A 197 -2.32 12.31 7.32
CA ILE A 197 -2.88 10.95 7.25
C ILE A 197 -4.39 11.00 7.43
N ASN A 198 -4.87 11.67 8.49
CA ASN A 198 -6.30 11.78 8.79
C ASN A 198 -7.06 12.40 7.62
N THR A 199 -6.59 13.53 7.09
CA THR A 199 -7.26 14.20 5.98
C THR A 199 -7.25 13.32 4.72
N THR A 200 -6.13 12.64 4.41
CA THR A 200 -6.01 11.75 3.26
C THR A 200 -6.97 10.55 3.39
N GLN A 201 -7.00 9.90 4.56
CA GLN A 201 -7.85 8.72 4.78
C GLN A 201 -9.34 9.06 4.89
N GLN A 202 -9.71 10.23 5.45
CA GLN A 202 -11.08 10.75 5.42
C GLN A 202 -11.60 11.00 4.00
N ASN A 203 -10.70 11.23 3.05
CA ASN A 203 -11.03 11.30 1.62
C ASN A 203 -10.98 9.92 0.92
N ASN A 204 -11.07 8.82 1.66
CA ASN A 204 -11.05 7.46 1.12
C ASN A 204 -9.80 7.13 0.26
N ILE A 205 -8.65 7.70 0.62
CA ILE A 205 -7.35 7.44 0.00
C ILE A 205 -6.41 6.87 1.06
N ILE A 206 -5.78 5.74 0.78
CA ILE A 206 -4.79 5.13 1.68
C ILE A 206 -3.60 6.07 1.81
N ALA A 207 -3.30 6.54 3.03
CA ALA A 207 -2.05 7.22 3.34
C ALA A 207 -0.95 6.18 3.64
N THR A 208 0.28 6.46 3.22
CA THR A 208 1.44 5.57 3.45
C THR A 208 2.57 6.34 4.12
N ALA A 209 2.79 6.09 5.40
CA ALA A 209 3.91 6.69 6.15
C ALA A 209 5.25 6.05 5.75
N LYS A 210 6.30 6.87 5.55
CA LYS A 210 7.59 6.40 5.04
C LYS A 210 8.78 7.21 5.56
N HIS A 211 9.98 6.61 5.62
CA HIS A 211 10.41 5.26 5.21
C HIS A 211 10.88 4.49 6.45
N PHE A 212 10.12 3.49 6.89
CA PHE A 212 10.49 2.70 8.07
C PHE A 212 11.79 1.90 7.84
N PRO A 213 12.72 1.79 8.80
CA PRO A 213 12.70 2.27 10.18
C PRO A 213 13.23 3.69 10.40
N GLY A 214 13.40 4.49 9.35
CA GLY A 214 13.82 5.88 9.38
C GLY A 214 14.99 6.17 8.44
N HIS A 215 14.80 7.11 7.51
CA HIS A 215 15.80 7.49 6.50
C HIS A 215 16.51 8.81 6.86
N GLY A 216 16.05 9.51 7.90
CA GLY A 216 16.48 10.87 8.18
C GLY A 216 17.91 10.99 8.65
N TYR A 217 18.42 10.03 9.41
CA TYR A 217 19.77 10.06 10.00
C TYR A 217 20.79 9.19 9.27
N VAL A 218 20.42 8.49 8.18
CA VAL A 218 21.39 7.69 7.41
C VAL A 218 22.21 8.58 6.48
N LYS A 219 23.47 8.19 6.28
CA LYS A 219 24.36 8.83 5.29
C LYS A 219 24.27 8.07 3.97
N GLY A 220 23.76 8.73 2.94
CA GLY A 220 23.69 8.16 1.60
C GLY A 220 22.28 8.12 1.01
N ASP A 221 22.18 7.46 -0.13
CA ASP A 221 20.99 7.42 -0.98
C ASP A 221 20.67 5.96 -1.34
N THR A 222 19.53 5.45 -0.88
CA THR A 222 19.04 4.09 -1.12
C THR A 222 18.73 3.81 -2.59
N HIS A 223 18.52 4.84 -3.40
CA HIS A 223 18.38 4.67 -4.85
C HIS A 223 19.65 4.12 -5.50
N LYS A 224 20.82 4.40 -4.91
CA LYS A 224 22.13 4.05 -5.48
C LYS A 224 22.74 2.80 -4.86
N LYS A 225 22.59 2.61 -3.56
CA LYS A 225 23.21 1.51 -2.82
C LYS A 225 22.55 1.29 -1.46
N LEU A 226 22.85 0.14 -0.85
CA LEU A 226 22.49 -0.14 0.54
C LEU A 226 23.13 0.90 1.48
N VAL A 227 22.34 1.50 2.36
CA VAL A 227 22.77 2.43 3.40
C VAL A 227 22.49 1.84 4.78
N TYR A 228 23.13 2.38 5.81
CA TYR A 228 23.11 1.78 7.14
C TYR A 228 22.69 2.77 8.21
N ILE A 229 21.78 2.32 9.09
CA ILE A 229 21.65 2.86 10.45
C ILE A 229 22.72 2.15 11.29
N ASP A 230 23.54 2.92 12.01
CA ASP A 230 24.59 2.40 12.89
C ASP A 230 24.14 2.60 14.36
N GLY A 231 23.89 1.50 15.06
CA GLY A 231 23.40 1.52 16.44
C GLY A 231 21.88 1.75 16.56
N GLU A 232 21.49 2.82 17.23
CA GLU A 232 20.10 3.13 17.55
C GLU A 232 19.29 3.62 16.32
N MET A 233 18.09 3.08 16.17
CA MET A 233 17.11 3.51 15.16
C MET A 233 16.24 4.65 15.72
N LYS A 234 16.78 5.88 15.75
CA LYS A 234 16.19 7.06 16.42
C LYS A 234 14.77 7.39 15.95
N GLU A 235 14.43 7.08 14.69
CA GLU A 235 13.16 7.47 14.08
C GLU A 235 12.05 6.42 14.25
N VAL A 236 12.36 5.22 14.74
CA VAL A 236 11.35 4.18 14.99
C VAL A 236 10.25 4.68 15.92
N ASN A 237 10.62 5.50 16.93
CA ASN A 237 9.64 6.05 17.84
C ASN A 237 8.66 7.05 17.20
N ASN A 238 8.97 7.60 16.02
CA ASN A 238 8.04 8.47 15.28
C ASN A 238 6.82 7.66 14.79
N TYR A 239 6.97 6.36 14.60
CA TYR A 239 5.90 5.49 14.12
C TYR A 239 4.87 5.13 15.19
N ILE A 240 5.19 5.20 16.48
CA ILE A 240 4.25 4.88 17.56
C ILE A 240 2.98 5.72 17.45
N PRO A 241 3.04 7.07 17.52
CA PRO A 241 1.83 7.90 17.41
C PRO A 241 1.16 7.83 16.03
N ILE A 242 1.88 7.47 14.98
CA ILE A 242 1.34 7.28 13.62
C ILE A 242 0.52 5.98 13.54
N ILE A 243 1.00 4.90 14.17
CA ILE A 243 0.28 3.62 14.26
C ILE A 243 -0.96 3.76 15.15
N GLU A 244 -0.82 4.39 16.31
CA GLU A 244 -1.93 4.66 17.24
C GLU A 244 -3.03 5.52 16.60
N ASN A 245 -2.66 6.43 15.70
CA ASN A 245 -3.58 7.26 14.93
C ASN A 245 -4.29 6.51 13.78
N GLY A 246 -3.95 5.24 13.54
CA GLY A 246 -4.65 4.40 12.55
C GLY A 246 -4.18 4.59 11.10
N VAL A 247 -2.88 4.85 10.88
CA VAL A 247 -2.34 4.80 9.52
C VAL A 247 -2.55 3.43 8.89
N ILE A 248 -3.05 3.38 7.67
CA ILE A 248 -3.37 2.13 6.99
C ILE A 248 -2.16 1.48 6.35
N SER A 249 -1.21 2.27 5.83
CA SER A 249 -0.03 1.73 5.15
C SER A 249 1.28 2.31 5.67
N ILE A 250 2.31 1.46 5.77
CA ILE A 250 3.69 1.85 6.08
C ILE A 250 4.62 1.29 5.00
N MET A 251 5.47 2.18 4.45
CA MET A 251 6.50 1.80 3.49
C MET A 251 7.83 1.55 4.21
N VAL A 252 8.40 0.37 3.98
CA VAL A 252 9.70 -0.03 4.53
C VAL A 252 10.82 0.30 3.54
N GLY A 253 11.79 1.07 3.97
CA GLY A 253 12.93 1.49 3.15
C GLY A 253 14.02 0.42 3.02
N HIS A 254 14.85 0.53 1.99
CA HIS A 254 16.01 -0.36 1.77
C HIS A 254 17.22 0.08 2.60
N ILE A 255 17.07 0.03 3.93
CA ILE A 255 18.06 0.51 4.90
C ILE A 255 18.48 -0.68 5.76
N ALA A 256 19.78 -0.96 5.85
CA ALA A 256 20.31 -1.98 6.76
C ALA A 256 20.56 -1.39 8.15
N VAL A 257 20.51 -2.25 9.17
CA VAL A 257 20.82 -1.89 10.55
C VAL A 257 22.03 -2.70 10.99
N LYS A 258 23.05 -2.04 11.52
CA LYS A 258 24.25 -2.66 12.08
C LYS A 258 24.51 -2.16 13.51
N ASN A 259 25.31 -2.90 14.27
CA ASN A 259 25.70 -2.56 15.65
C ASN A 259 24.48 -2.27 16.59
N ASN A 260 23.33 -2.92 16.29
CA ASN A 260 22.15 -2.89 17.13
C ASN A 260 21.94 -4.29 17.72
N PRO A 261 21.92 -4.47 19.06
CA PRO A 261 21.88 -5.80 19.68
C PRO A 261 20.63 -6.61 19.33
N ASN A 262 19.49 -5.93 19.11
CA ASN A 262 18.22 -6.59 18.89
C ASN A 262 17.81 -6.66 17.40
N TYR A 263 18.23 -5.66 16.61
CA TYR A 263 17.67 -5.41 15.26
C TYR A 263 18.70 -5.32 14.14
N SER A 264 19.94 -5.78 14.37
CA SER A 264 20.93 -5.90 13.29
C SER A 264 20.41 -6.80 12.17
N THR A 265 20.52 -6.34 10.93
CA THR A 265 19.92 -6.98 9.74
C THR A 265 20.89 -7.88 8.98
N ASN A 266 22.15 -8.04 9.45
CA ASN A 266 23.17 -8.85 8.81
C ASN A 266 23.38 -8.46 7.33
N ASN A 267 23.50 -7.16 7.07
CA ASN A 267 23.64 -6.57 5.73
C ASN A 267 22.43 -6.78 4.79
N LEU A 268 21.28 -7.25 5.27
CA LEU A 268 20.06 -7.21 4.51
C LEU A 268 19.38 -5.83 4.65
N PRO A 269 18.72 -5.30 3.62
CA PRO A 269 17.85 -4.14 3.79
C PRO A 269 16.68 -4.48 4.70
N ALA A 270 16.14 -3.49 5.40
CA ALA A 270 15.01 -3.65 6.32
C ALA A 270 13.81 -4.37 5.67
N THR A 271 13.53 -4.09 4.40
CA THR A 271 12.52 -4.78 3.59
C THR A 271 12.69 -6.30 3.53
N CYS A 272 13.93 -6.80 3.60
CA CYS A 272 14.24 -8.23 3.57
C CYS A 272 14.57 -8.80 4.97
N SER A 273 14.30 -8.04 6.04
CA SER A 273 14.65 -8.43 7.41
C SER A 273 13.42 -8.71 8.26
N LYS A 274 13.21 -9.98 8.61
CA LYS A 274 12.14 -10.39 9.54
C LYS A 274 12.22 -9.65 10.87
N ARG A 275 13.46 -9.39 11.38
CA ARG A 275 13.68 -8.63 12.62
C ARG A 275 13.08 -7.22 12.54
N ILE A 276 13.14 -6.59 11.38
CA ILE A 276 12.60 -5.23 11.20
C ILE A 276 11.11 -5.26 10.88
N VAL A 277 10.68 -6.07 9.91
CA VAL A 277 9.30 -6.05 9.44
C VAL A 277 8.38 -6.80 10.41
N THR A 278 8.71 -8.04 10.76
CA THR A 278 7.85 -8.85 11.63
C THR A 278 8.09 -8.54 13.10
N ASP A 279 9.33 -8.66 13.59
CA ASP A 279 9.55 -8.62 15.04
C ASP A 279 9.42 -7.19 15.60
N LEU A 280 9.92 -6.18 14.87
CA LEU A 280 9.80 -4.79 15.31
C LEU A 280 8.46 -4.17 14.89
N LEU A 281 8.17 -4.07 13.57
CA LEU A 281 7.01 -3.30 13.11
C LEU A 281 5.69 -3.98 13.45
N LYS A 282 5.53 -5.27 13.11
CA LYS A 282 4.26 -5.98 13.39
C LYS A 282 4.09 -6.32 14.87
N ASN A 283 5.11 -6.95 15.49
CA ASN A 283 4.93 -7.51 16.83
C ASN A 283 5.17 -6.47 17.93
N LYS A 284 6.30 -5.76 17.92
CA LYS A 284 6.64 -4.82 19.00
C LYS A 284 5.85 -3.51 18.91
N LEU A 285 5.73 -2.93 17.70
CA LEU A 285 4.96 -1.70 17.50
C LEU A 285 3.46 -1.95 17.25
N GLY A 286 3.04 -3.21 17.07
CA GLY A 286 1.64 -3.59 16.93
C GLY A 286 0.99 -3.17 15.61
N PHE A 287 1.76 -2.90 14.55
CA PHE A 287 1.20 -2.48 13.28
C PHE A 287 0.46 -3.62 12.57
N LYS A 288 -0.83 -3.43 12.33
CA LYS A 288 -1.73 -4.40 11.68
C LYS A 288 -2.09 -4.06 10.24
N GLY A 289 -1.68 -2.89 9.76
CA GLY A 289 -2.01 -2.40 8.42
C GLY A 289 -1.20 -3.04 7.31
N LEU A 290 -1.20 -2.38 6.15
CA LEU A 290 -0.53 -2.83 4.94
C LEU A 290 0.94 -2.43 4.96
N ILE A 291 1.84 -3.38 4.79
CA ILE A 291 3.29 -3.15 4.72
C ILE A 291 3.74 -3.27 3.26
N ILE A 292 4.20 -2.15 2.70
CA ILE A 292 4.72 -2.09 1.34
C ILE A 292 6.24 -1.89 1.35
N THR A 293 6.95 -2.52 0.42
CA THR A 293 8.39 -2.22 0.22
C THR A 293 8.56 -0.84 -0.40
N ASP A 294 9.69 -0.20 -0.20
CA ASP A 294 10.19 0.81 -1.14
C ASP A 294 10.43 0.15 -2.50
N ALA A 295 10.70 0.93 -3.54
CA ALA A 295 10.79 0.44 -4.91
C ALA A 295 11.88 -0.63 -5.08
N MET A 296 11.50 -1.85 -5.46
CA MET A 296 12.38 -3.02 -5.54
C MET A 296 13.44 -2.93 -6.65
N ASN A 297 13.34 -1.95 -7.54
CA ASN A 297 14.36 -1.65 -8.56
C ASN A 297 15.46 -0.68 -8.07
N MET A 298 15.46 -0.29 -6.78
CA MET A 298 16.47 0.60 -6.19
C MET A 298 17.76 -0.15 -5.87
N GLY A 299 18.93 0.54 -5.99
CA GLY A 299 20.25 -0.02 -5.74
C GLY A 299 20.46 -0.56 -4.32
N GLY A 300 19.63 -0.15 -3.35
CA GLY A 300 19.66 -0.67 -1.98
C GLY A 300 19.19 -2.13 -1.84
N VAL A 301 18.51 -2.70 -2.85
CA VAL A 301 17.94 -4.05 -2.79
C VAL A 301 18.24 -4.92 -4.02
N THR A 302 18.54 -4.33 -5.18
CA THR A 302 18.73 -5.08 -6.45
C THR A 302 19.85 -6.09 -6.44
N GLN A 303 20.81 -5.98 -5.50
CA GLN A 303 21.91 -6.96 -5.33
C GLN A 303 21.51 -8.16 -4.46
N ILE A 304 20.30 -8.15 -3.90
CA ILE A 304 19.80 -9.23 -3.03
C ILE A 304 19.11 -10.28 -3.90
N GLN A 305 19.68 -11.47 -3.99
CA GLN A 305 19.05 -12.59 -4.70
C GLN A 305 17.69 -12.95 -4.08
N HIS A 306 16.69 -13.20 -4.91
CA HIS A 306 15.31 -13.52 -4.51
C HIS A 306 14.75 -12.47 -3.53
N SER A 307 14.98 -11.18 -3.85
CA SER A 307 14.63 -10.08 -2.95
C SER A 307 13.13 -10.00 -2.67
N GLY A 308 12.26 -10.32 -3.62
CA GLY A 308 10.82 -10.34 -3.43
C GLY A 308 10.37 -11.45 -2.47
N VAL A 309 10.89 -12.68 -2.64
CA VAL A 309 10.64 -13.79 -1.70
C VAL A 309 11.12 -13.41 -0.29
N LYS A 310 12.34 -12.84 -0.16
CA LYS A 310 12.86 -12.40 1.15
C LYS A 310 12.03 -11.29 1.78
N ALA A 311 11.56 -10.33 0.98
CA ALA A 311 10.73 -9.24 1.49
C ALA A 311 9.36 -9.75 1.97
N THR A 312 8.73 -10.64 1.22
CA THR A 312 7.47 -11.27 1.64
C THR A 312 7.68 -12.20 2.84
N GLN A 313 8.75 -13.01 2.90
CA GLN A 313 9.13 -13.79 4.10
C GLN A 313 9.41 -12.91 5.32
N ALA A 314 9.99 -11.72 5.11
CA ALA A 314 10.18 -10.74 6.18
C ALA A 314 8.85 -10.19 6.72
N GLY A 315 7.78 -10.26 5.94
CA GLY A 315 6.44 -9.83 6.33
C GLY A 315 5.89 -8.64 5.54
N CYS A 316 6.53 -8.20 4.45
CA CYS A 316 5.94 -7.20 3.55
C CYS A 316 4.72 -7.81 2.83
N ASP A 317 3.65 -7.04 2.71
CA ASP A 317 2.42 -7.46 2.06
C ASP A 317 2.42 -7.12 0.55
N ILE A 318 3.16 -6.09 0.15
CA ILE A 318 3.25 -5.60 -1.24
C ILE A 318 4.70 -5.40 -1.65
N LEU A 319 5.00 -5.81 -2.89
CA LEU A 319 6.25 -5.55 -3.60
C LEU A 319 6.02 -4.40 -4.59
N LEU A 320 6.60 -3.22 -4.30
CA LEU A 320 6.49 -2.03 -5.15
C LEU A 320 7.58 -2.05 -6.21
N MET A 321 7.21 -1.85 -7.47
CA MET A 321 8.12 -1.77 -8.62
C MET A 321 9.10 -2.96 -8.69
N PRO A 322 8.63 -4.21 -8.69
CA PRO A 322 9.52 -5.35 -8.90
C PRO A 322 10.30 -5.20 -10.22
N VAL A 323 11.53 -5.72 -10.25
CA VAL A 323 12.37 -5.64 -11.45
C VAL A 323 11.75 -6.46 -12.59
N ASN A 324 11.20 -7.63 -12.26
CA ASN A 324 10.50 -8.52 -13.18
C ASN A 324 9.32 -9.17 -12.45
N GLU A 325 8.11 -8.76 -12.79
CA GLU A 325 6.88 -9.17 -12.13
C GLU A 325 6.60 -10.68 -12.29
N GLU A 326 6.81 -11.23 -13.48
CA GLU A 326 6.55 -12.64 -13.75
C GLU A 326 7.57 -13.55 -13.06
N GLN A 327 8.82 -13.11 -12.96
CA GLN A 327 9.86 -13.83 -12.21
C GLN A 327 9.54 -13.85 -10.71
N GLU A 328 9.19 -12.69 -10.12
CA GLU A 328 8.82 -12.61 -8.70
C GLU A 328 7.59 -13.46 -8.39
N LEU A 329 6.58 -13.42 -9.25
CA LEU A 329 5.40 -14.26 -9.13
C LEU A 329 5.77 -15.75 -9.12
N PHE A 330 6.61 -16.18 -10.06
CA PHE A 330 7.08 -17.58 -10.16
C PHE A 330 7.90 -17.99 -8.92
N GLU A 331 8.82 -17.15 -8.46
CA GLU A 331 9.66 -17.43 -7.28
C GLU A 331 8.83 -17.56 -6.00
N ILE A 332 7.84 -16.67 -5.80
CA ILE A 332 6.92 -16.72 -4.66
C ILE A 332 6.07 -18.01 -4.73
N LEU A 333 5.50 -18.35 -5.88
CA LEU A 333 4.74 -19.59 -6.06
C LEU A 333 5.56 -20.83 -5.74
N ASN A 334 6.80 -20.90 -6.22
CA ASN A 334 7.71 -22.01 -5.93
C ASN A 334 8.02 -22.14 -4.42
N GLU A 335 8.16 -21.03 -3.72
CA GLU A 335 8.39 -21.06 -2.28
C GLU A 335 7.12 -21.46 -1.51
N MET A 336 5.94 -21.03 -1.96
CA MET A 336 4.65 -21.44 -1.38
C MET A 336 4.44 -22.97 -1.48
N GLN A 337 4.89 -23.60 -2.56
CA GLN A 337 4.79 -25.07 -2.73
C GLN A 337 5.69 -25.83 -1.73
N LYS A 338 6.78 -25.25 -1.29
CA LYS A 338 7.76 -25.87 -0.38
C LYS A 338 7.49 -25.58 1.09
N ASN A 339 6.76 -24.50 1.39
CA ASN A 339 6.62 -23.96 2.74
C ASN A 339 5.18 -23.53 3.01
N GLU A 340 4.41 -24.37 3.70
CA GLU A 340 3.02 -24.10 4.02
C GLU A 340 2.85 -22.88 4.93
N THR A 341 3.76 -22.65 5.89
CA THR A 341 3.71 -21.45 6.74
C THR A 341 3.86 -20.18 5.90
N TYR A 342 4.76 -20.17 4.94
CA TYR A 342 4.93 -19.08 4.01
C TYR A 342 3.69 -18.89 3.13
N LYS A 343 3.12 -19.99 2.63
CA LYS A 343 1.87 -19.96 1.85
C LYS A 343 0.75 -19.27 2.62
N GLN A 344 0.55 -19.63 3.88
CA GLN A 344 -0.47 -19.00 4.73
C GLN A 344 -0.16 -17.50 4.97
N GLN A 345 1.10 -17.12 5.07
CA GLN A 345 1.48 -15.70 5.18
C GLN A 345 1.12 -14.91 3.90
N ILE A 346 1.38 -15.45 2.72
CA ILE A 346 0.97 -14.85 1.44
C ILE A 346 -0.55 -14.71 1.36
N TYR A 347 -1.30 -15.73 1.80
CA TYR A 347 -2.76 -15.69 1.84
C TYR A 347 -3.28 -14.55 2.74
N GLN A 348 -2.66 -14.35 3.92
CA GLN A 348 -3.03 -13.24 4.81
C GLN A 348 -2.75 -11.87 4.16
N SER A 349 -1.62 -11.72 3.45
CA SER A 349 -1.32 -10.49 2.72
C SER A 349 -2.34 -10.21 1.61
N ALA A 350 -2.70 -11.22 0.82
CA ALA A 350 -3.72 -11.08 -0.22
C ALA A 350 -5.10 -10.72 0.37
N LYS A 351 -5.50 -11.35 1.47
CA LYS A 351 -6.76 -11.02 2.17
C LYS A 351 -6.79 -9.57 2.68
N LYS A 352 -5.68 -9.04 3.19
CA LYS A 352 -5.59 -7.60 3.54
C LYS A 352 -5.82 -6.71 2.33
N ILE A 353 -5.22 -7.04 1.18
CA ILE A 353 -5.36 -6.26 -0.05
C ILE A 353 -6.80 -6.33 -0.57
N ILE A 354 -7.42 -7.52 -0.58
CA ILE A 354 -8.83 -7.70 -0.96
C ILE A 354 -9.74 -6.88 -0.04
N ARG A 355 -9.53 -6.97 1.28
CA ARG A 355 -10.30 -6.18 2.26
C ARG A 355 -10.18 -4.68 2.00
N LEU A 356 -8.98 -4.17 1.68
CA LEU A 356 -8.79 -2.78 1.28
C LEU A 356 -9.56 -2.43 0.01
N LYS A 357 -9.58 -3.31 -1.00
CA LYS A 357 -10.34 -3.09 -2.24
C LYS A 357 -11.84 -2.98 -1.96
N ILE A 358 -12.38 -3.78 -1.04
CA ILE A 358 -13.78 -3.67 -0.59
C ILE A 358 -13.99 -2.31 0.10
N CYS A 359 -13.14 -1.94 1.07
CA CYS A 359 -13.25 -0.67 1.80
C CYS A 359 -13.08 0.57 0.91
N LEU A 360 -12.38 0.44 -0.21
CA LEU A 360 -12.22 1.50 -1.22
C LEU A 360 -13.41 1.54 -2.22
N GLY A 361 -14.32 0.57 -2.18
CA GLY A 361 -15.42 0.44 -3.14
C GLY A 361 -14.96 0.06 -4.54
N LEU A 362 -13.84 -0.67 -4.65
CA LEU A 362 -13.31 -1.14 -5.94
C LEU A 362 -13.96 -2.47 -6.36
N ILE A 363 -14.44 -3.27 -5.40
CA ILE A 363 -15.08 -4.58 -5.58
C ILE A 363 -16.22 -4.76 -4.60
#